data_3e00f988af032d91f5875af809014a36
#
_entry.id   3e00f988af032d91f5875af809014a36
#
_cell.length_a   1.000
_cell.length_b   1.000
_cell.length_c   1.000
_cell.angle_alpha   90.00
_cell.angle_beta   90.00
_cell.angle_gamma   90.00
#
_symmetry.space_group_name_H-M   'P 1'
#
loop_
_entity.id
_entity.type
_entity.pdbx_description
1 polymer ?
#
loop_
_entity_poly.entity_id
_entity_poly.type
_entity_poly.pdbx_seq_one_letter_code
_entity_poly.pdbx_strand_id
1 'polypeptide(L)'
;LGEDPQPAHWDDRYRGDADNGGVHINSGIPNHAFFRAAVELGGYAWETLGEVWYQALHLLKPDCRFQDFAEITERETVRRYGVRSREVNSVRRGWRAVGIVV
;
A
#
# COMPACT_ATOMS: atom_id res chain seq x y z
N LEU A 1 -12.62 -17.82 1.93
CA LEU A 1 -11.28 -17.92 1.45
C LEU A 1 -10.40 -18.74 2.32
N GLY A 2 -10.61 -19.46 3.22
CA GLY A 2 -9.67 -20.20 4.01
C GLY A 2 -8.49 -19.33 4.44
N GLU A 3 -7.33 -19.87 4.39
CA GLU A 3 -6.14 -19.16 4.82
C GLU A 3 -5.54 -18.36 3.70
N ASP A 4 -5.25 -17.12 3.99
CA ASP A 4 -4.41 -16.30 3.13
C ASP A 4 -2.96 -16.51 3.61
N PRO A 5 -2.07 -17.12 2.79
CA PRO A 5 -0.69 -17.30 3.20
C PRO A 5 0.10 -16.01 3.26
N GLN A 6 -0.47 -14.90 2.79
CA GLN A 6 0.20 -13.61 2.78
C GLN A 6 -0.16 -12.84 4.05
N PRO A 7 0.86 -12.32 4.76
CA PRO A 7 0.57 -11.51 5.94
C PRO A 7 -0.11 -10.20 5.56
N ALA A 8 -0.99 -9.72 6.44
CA ALA A 8 -1.74 -8.48 6.23
C ALA A 8 -1.14 -7.29 6.99
N HIS A 9 -0.15 -7.52 7.83
CA HIS A 9 0.52 -6.48 8.61
C HIS A 9 2.02 -6.59 8.44
N TRP A 10 2.70 -5.45 8.44
CA TRP A 10 4.14 -5.41 8.21
C TRP A 10 4.94 -6.25 9.21
N ASP A 11 4.51 -6.28 10.48
CA ASP A 11 5.22 -7.05 11.51
C ASP A 11 5.15 -8.55 11.28
N ASP A 12 4.15 -9.02 10.52
CA ASP A 12 3.96 -10.43 10.20
C ASP A 12 4.57 -10.81 8.87
N ARG A 13 5.34 -9.94 8.25
CA ARG A 13 5.89 -10.17 6.92
C ARG A 13 6.88 -11.34 6.90
N TYR A 14 6.91 -12.03 5.77
CA TYR A 14 7.91 -13.05 5.51
C TYR A 14 9.28 -12.40 5.33
N ARG A 15 10.29 -12.92 6.02
CA ARG A 15 11.63 -12.33 6.05
C ARG A 15 12.71 -13.21 5.44
N GLY A 16 12.31 -14.28 4.72
CA GLY A 16 13.27 -15.17 4.08
C GLY A 16 13.94 -14.54 2.86
N ASP A 17 15.01 -15.16 2.39
CA ASP A 17 15.76 -14.67 1.25
C ASP A 17 15.12 -14.99 -0.10
N ALA A 18 14.28 -16.03 -0.14
CA ALA A 18 13.57 -16.39 -1.36
C ALA A 18 12.61 -15.28 -1.75
N ASP A 19 12.45 -15.05 -3.05
CA ASP A 19 11.45 -14.13 -3.55
C ASP A 19 11.71 -12.66 -3.16
N ASN A 20 12.98 -12.23 -3.31
CA ASN A 20 13.39 -10.85 -3.05
C ASN A 20 12.95 -10.35 -1.66
N GLY A 21 13.22 -11.13 -0.63
CA GLY A 21 12.83 -10.78 0.73
C GLY A 21 11.37 -10.99 1.01
N GLY A 22 10.69 -11.81 0.22
CA GLY A 22 9.31 -12.15 0.43
C GLY A 22 8.31 -11.19 -0.20
N VAL A 23 8.73 -10.40 -1.20
CA VAL A 23 7.86 -9.41 -1.81
C VAL A 23 6.57 -10.03 -2.34
N HIS A 24 6.65 -11.17 -3.03
CA HIS A 24 5.45 -11.83 -3.54
C HIS A 24 4.61 -12.46 -2.44
N ILE A 25 5.27 -13.07 -1.45
CA ILE A 25 4.59 -13.69 -0.33
C ILE A 25 3.91 -12.63 0.54
N ASN A 26 4.52 -11.46 0.68
CA ASN A 26 4.03 -10.39 1.53
C ASN A 26 3.12 -9.40 0.79
N SER A 27 2.68 -9.72 -0.42
CA SER A 27 1.84 -8.80 -1.22
C SER A 27 0.50 -8.47 -0.56
N GLY A 28 0.08 -9.27 0.42
CA GLY A 28 -1.11 -8.95 1.23
C GLY A 28 -0.99 -7.64 2.00
N ILE A 29 0.24 -7.21 2.35
CA ILE A 29 0.45 -5.97 3.08
C ILE A 29 0.03 -4.74 2.26
N PRO A 30 0.52 -4.53 1.04
CA PRO A 30 0.06 -3.39 0.24
C PRO A 30 -1.41 -3.51 -0.16
N ASN A 31 -1.92 -4.71 -0.37
CA ASN A 31 -3.34 -4.90 -0.69
C ASN A 31 -4.22 -4.54 0.50
N HIS A 32 -3.81 -4.89 1.72
CA HIS A 32 -4.55 -4.51 2.91
C HIS A 32 -4.48 -2.99 3.13
N ALA A 33 -3.33 -2.37 2.89
CA ALA A 33 -3.20 -0.91 2.98
C ALA A 33 -4.16 -0.22 2.01
N PHE A 34 -4.26 -0.72 0.77
CA PHE A 34 -5.22 -0.21 -0.20
C PHE A 34 -6.65 -0.33 0.30
N PHE A 35 -7.02 -1.51 0.80
CA PHE A 35 -8.36 -1.76 1.33
C PHE A 35 -8.69 -0.78 2.46
N ARG A 36 -7.77 -0.62 3.42
CA ARG A 36 -8.00 0.27 4.56
C ARG A 36 -8.10 1.73 4.12
N ALA A 37 -7.27 2.14 3.17
CA ALA A 37 -7.33 3.50 2.63
C ALA A 37 -8.67 3.74 1.92
N ALA A 38 -9.12 2.78 1.14
CA ALA A 38 -10.37 2.89 0.39
C ALA A 38 -11.57 2.97 1.35
N VAL A 39 -11.56 2.16 2.41
CA VAL A 39 -12.63 2.19 3.42
C VAL A 39 -12.63 3.54 4.15
N GLU A 40 -11.47 4.05 4.49
CA GLU A 40 -11.34 5.32 5.18
C GLU A 40 -11.86 6.49 4.32
N LEU A 41 -11.54 6.49 3.04
CA LEU A 41 -11.97 7.54 2.14
C LEU A 41 -13.45 7.45 1.81
N GLY A 42 -13.97 6.23 1.60
CA GLY A 42 -15.37 6.00 1.26
C GLY A 42 -15.72 6.40 -0.18
N GLY A 43 -16.99 6.34 -0.53
CA GLY A 43 -17.49 6.77 -1.83
C GLY A 43 -16.85 6.02 -2.99
N TYR A 44 -16.31 6.75 -3.95
CA TYR A 44 -15.68 6.20 -5.15
C TYR A 44 -14.20 5.90 -4.94
N ALA A 45 -13.79 5.64 -3.70
CA ALA A 45 -12.39 5.45 -3.35
C ALA A 45 -11.70 4.35 -4.13
N TRP A 46 -12.42 3.30 -4.50
CA TRP A 46 -11.85 2.19 -5.26
C TRP A 46 -11.31 2.65 -6.62
N GLU A 47 -12.03 3.56 -7.28
CA GLU A 47 -11.57 4.12 -8.54
C GLU A 47 -10.42 5.10 -8.32
N THR A 48 -10.60 6.01 -7.36
CA THR A 48 -9.63 7.07 -7.06
C THR A 48 -8.29 6.50 -6.63
N LEU A 49 -8.30 5.66 -5.59
CA LEU A 49 -7.07 5.10 -5.04
C LEU A 49 -6.56 3.93 -5.87
N GLY A 50 -7.43 3.26 -6.61
CA GLY A 50 -7.02 2.21 -7.54
C GLY A 50 -6.04 2.73 -8.58
N GLU A 51 -6.27 3.92 -9.12
CA GLU A 51 -5.34 4.53 -10.06
C GLU A 51 -4.01 4.88 -9.41
N VAL A 52 -4.03 5.36 -8.16
CA VAL A 52 -2.80 5.65 -7.42
C VAL A 52 -1.97 4.38 -7.26
N TRP A 53 -2.60 3.29 -6.81
CA TRP A 53 -1.90 2.02 -6.63
C TRP A 53 -1.38 1.46 -7.96
N TYR A 54 -2.19 1.56 -9.01
CA TYR A 54 -1.78 1.11 -10.34
C TYR A 54 -0.55 1.87 -10.83
N GLN A 55 -0.55 3.19 -10.73
CA GLN A 55 0.60 3.99 -11.14
C GLN A 55 1.82 3.72 -10.27
N ALA A 56 1.61 3.54 -8.97
CA ALA A 56 2.69 3.22 -8.06
C ALA A 56 3.36 1.89 -8.43
N LEU A 57 2.57 0.89 -8.81
CA LEU A 57 3.12 -0.39 -9.24
C LEU A 57 4.03 -0.23 -10.46
N HIS A 58 3.71 0.67 -11.37
CA HIS A 58 4.54 0.92 -12.55
C HIS A 58 5.85 1.63 -12.23
N LEU A 59 5.92 2.30 -11.08
CA LEU A 59 7.11 3.02 -10.65
C LEU A 59 8.03 2.17 -9.77
N LEU A 60 7.62 0.96 -9.42
CA LEU A 60 8.43 0.09 -8.59
C LEU A 60 9.63 -0.44 -9.36
N LYS A 61 10.76 -0.48 -8.66
CA LYS A 61 11.99 -1.11 -9.15
C LYS A 61 12.10 -2.50 -8.54
N PRO A 62 12.91 -3.41 -9.15
CA PRO A 62 13.02 -4.77 -8.62
C PRO A 62 13.47 -4.88 -7.18
N ASP A 63 14.20 -3.89 -6.67
CA ASP A 63 14.71 -3.88 -5.29
C ASP A 63 13.89 -3.02 -4.34
N CYS A 64 12.70 -2.60 -4.75
CA CYS A 64 11.82 -1.78 -3.92
C CYS A 64 11.35 -2.53 -2.67
N ARG A 65 11.29 -1.79 -1.58
CA ARG A 65 10.72 -2.26 -0.32
C ARG A 65 9.29 -1.75 -0.18
N PHE A 66 8.54 -2.33 0.76
CA PHE A 66 7.17 -1.85 1.03
C PHE A 66 7.15 -0.40 1.50
N GLN A 67 8.18 0.03 2.23
CA GLN A 67 8.30 1.44 2.62
C GLN A 67 8.39 2.33 1.38
N ASP A 68 9.16 1.91 0.37
CA ASP A 68 9.29 2.66 -0.89
C ASP A 68 7.96 2.71 -1.62
N PHE A 69 7.23 1.60 -1.66
CA PHE A 69 5.92 1.55 -2.28
C PHE A 69 4.95 2.50 -1.58
N ALA A 70 4.96 2.48 -0.25
CA ALA A 70 4.11 3.37 0.54
C ALA A 70 4.41 4.84 0.24
N GLU A 71 5.69 5.19 0.16
CA GLU A 71 6.11 6.55 -0.16
C GLU A 71 5.71 6.96 -1.57
N ILE A 72 5.80 6.03 -2.53
CA ILE A 72 5.37 6.29 -3.90
C ILE A 72 3.87 6.54 -3.95
N THR A 73 3.07 5.72 -3.26
CA THR A 73 1.61 5.93 -3.23
C THR A 73 1.26 7.26 -2.59
N GLU A 74 1.93 7.64 -1.52
CA GLU A 74 1.69 8.93 -0.89
C GLU A 74 2.04 10.07 -1.84
N ARG A 75 3.22 10.03 -2.44
CA ARG A 75 3.68 11.05 -3.36
C ARG A 75 2.74 11.21 -4.56
N GLU A 76 2.29 10.10 -5.12
CA GLU A 76 1.37 10.12 -6.26
C GLU A 76 0.04 10.73 -5.85
N THR A 77 -0.43 10.44 -4.64
CA THR A 77 -1.67 11.02 -4.13
C THR A 77 -1.53 12.51 -3.89
N VAL A 78 -0.41 12.95 -3.33
CA VAL A 78 -0.14 14.39 -3.15
C VAL A 78 -0.13 15.10 -4.50
N ARG A 79 0.50 14.50 -5.50
CA ARG A 79 0.58 15.09 -6.84
C ARG A 79 -0.80 15.26 -7.45
N ARG A 80 -1.70 14.31 -7.24
CA ARG A 80 -3.04 14.31 -7.85
C ARG A 80 -4.06 15.14 -7.09
N TYR A 81 -4.00 15.12 -5.76
CA TYR A 81 -5.08 15.66 -4.92
C TYR A 81 -4.62 16.73 -3.94
N GLY A 82 -3.33 16.94 -3.77
CA GLY A 82 -2.78 17.93 -2.85
C GLY A 82 -2.43 17.34 -1.49
N VAL A 83 -1.46 17.98 -0.82
CA VAL A 83 -0.88 17.46 0.43
C VAL A 83 -1.89 17.44 1.58
N ARG A 84 -2.91 18.31 1.54
CA ARG A 84 -3.92 18.42 2.61
C ARG A 84 -5.22 17.73 2.24
N SER A 85 -5.22 16.89 1.20
CA SER A 85 -6.43 16.25 0.72
C SER A 85 -6.87 15.11 1.64
N ARG A 86 -8.15 14.77 1.55
CA ARG A 86 -8.71 13.58 2.21
C ARG A 86 -8.05 12.31 1.67
N GLU A 87 -7.74 12.32 0.39
CA GLU A 87 -7.09 11.20 -0.28
C GLU A 87 -5.72 10.89 0.33
N VAL A 88 -4.90 11.91 0.57
CA VAL A 88 -3.59 11.73 1.19
C VAL A 88 -3.74 11.20 2.62
N ASN A 89 -4.69 11.75 3.38
CA ASN A 89 -4.92 11.27 4.75
C ASN A 89 -5.34 9.81 4.77
N SER A 90 -6.19 9.39 3.84
CA SER A 90 -6.63 8.00 3.79
C SER A 90 -5.50 7.07 3.39
N VAL A 91 -4.63 7.46 2.46
CA VAL A 91 -3.46 6.67 2.08
C VAL A 91 -2.53 6.48 3.28
N ARG A 92 -2.25 7.55 4.01
CA ARG A 92 -1.40 7.49 5.20
C ARG A 92 -2.00 6.56 6.26
N ARG A 93 -3.29 6.66 6.50
CA ARG A 93 -3.98 5.81 7.48
C ARG A 93 -4.00 4.35 7.04
N GLY A 94 -4.17 4.10 5.75
CA GLY A 94 -4.15 2.75 5.21
C GLY A 94 -2.80 2.08 5.45
N TRP A 95 -1.71 2.76 5.15
CA TRP A 95 -0.37 2.22 5.38
C TRP A 95 -0.08 2.05 6.87
N ARG A 96 -0.50 3.02 7.69
CA ARG A 96 -0.30 2.93 9.13
C ARG A 96 -1.04 1.72 9.71
N ALA A 97 -2.22 1.41 9.17
CA ALA A 97 -3.00 0.26 9.62
C ALA A 97 -2.27 -1.07 9.42
N VAL A 98 -1.34 -1.13 8.47
CA VAL A 98 -0.52 -2.34 8.25
C VAL A 98 0.89 -2.19 8.83
N GLY A 99 1.14 -1.12 9.59
CA GLY A 99 2.40 -0.96 10.32
C GLY A 99 3.47 -0.17 9.59
N ILE A 100 3.13 0.52 8.51
CA ILE A 100 4.09 1.31 7.73
C ILE A 100 3.73 2.78 7.84
N VAL A 101 4.67 3.59 8.32
CA VAL A 101 4.46 5.03 8.52
C VAL A 101 4.96 5.80 7.30
N VAL A 102 4.12 6.64 6.76
CA VAL A 102 4.47 7.58 5.69
C VAL A 102 3.97 8.99 6.02
#